data_8ea316352c17cc91d82fa6261f4bf105
#
_entry.id   8ea316352c17cc91d82fa6261f4bf105
#
_cell.length_a   1.000
_cell.length_b   1.000
_cell.length_c   1.000
_cell.angle_alpha   90.00
_cell.angle_beta   90.00
_cell.angle_gamma   90.00
#
_symmetry.space_group_name_H-M   'P 1'
#
loop_
_entity.id
_entity.type
_entity.pdbx_description
1 polymer ?
#
loop_
_entity_poly.entity_id
_entity_poly.type
_entity_poly.pdbx_seq_one_letter_code
_entity_poly.pdbx_strand_id
1 'polypeptide(L)'
;MSNNYEEFKTYLKKIGSGEFTGKSLTREETKSALMLMLKEKASAAQIGGFMIAHRIRRPIPEELAGMIDAYIELGPKIQSPSNQRQPIFFGMPFDGRKKTVPIYPLTTLLLLTQKQPVILHGGSRMPVKYGVTHNELFQALGLNLTGLSITQQQSIFNHNELALIHQPDHFPLAENLIPYRDQIGKRPPLASMELIWTCHQGKHLHISGYVHSPTEERHWKTLELMGEQNVITIKGLEGGIDLSISRSSTIGQYKNCLLYTSDAADE
;
A
#
# COMPACT_ATOMS: atom_id res chain seq x y z
N MET A 1 -30.82 4.85 -2.32
CA MET A 1 -29.83 4.44 -3.35
C MET A 1 -29.47 5.58 -4.31
N SER A 2 -30.39 6.49 -4.66
CA SER A 2 -30.14 7.55 -5.67
C SER A 2 -29.04 8.56 -5.32
N ASN A 3 -28.85 8.94 -4.05
CA ASN A 3 -27.94 10.00 -3.66
C ASN A 3 -26.45 9.61 -3.84
N ASN A 4 -26.05 8.40 -3.46
CA ASN A 4 -24.65 7.97 -3.53
C ASN A 4 -24.17 7.82 -4.99
N TYR A 5 -25.03 7.33 -5.91
CA TYR A 5 -24.67 7.22 -7.32
C TYR A 5 -24.51 8.59 -7.99
N GLU A 6 -25.37 9.56 -7.65
CA GLU A 6 -25.25 10.92 -8.17
C GLU A 6 -24.03 11.64 -7.58
N GLU A 7 -23.74 11.45 -6.29
CA GLU A 7 -22.52 11.95 -5.69
C GLU A 7 -21.27 11.39 -6.39
N PHE A 8 -21.17 10.07 -6.55
CA PHE A 8 -20.05 9.43 -7.22
C PHE A 8 -19.88 9.88 -8.68
N LYS A 9 -20.98 10.14 -9.36
CA LYS A 9 -20.99 10.67 -10.73
C LYS A 9 -20.32 12.04 -10.84
N THR A 10 -20.37 12.85 -9.78
CA THR A 10 -19.67 14.15 -9.77
C THR A 10 -18.15 13.95 -9.79
N TYR A 11 -17.63 12.99 -9.05
CA TYR A 11 -16.20 12.64 -9.05
C TYR A 11 -15.76 12.11 -10.41
N LEU A 12 -16.55 11.21 -11.02
CA LEU A 12 -16.29 10.69 -12.36
C LEU A 12 -16.26 11.80 -13.42
N LYS A 13 -17.24 12.70 -13.40
CA LYS A 13 -17.24 13.86 -14.31
C LYS A 13 -15.98 14.70 -14.17
N LYS A 14 -15.52 14.91 -12.92
CA LYS A 14 -14.34 15.73 -12.65
C LYS A 14 -13.06 15.11 -13.20
N ILE A 15 -12.83 13.81 -12.99
CA ILE A 15 -11.60 13.13 -13.42
C ILE A 15 -11.67 12.62 -14.87
N GLY A 16 -12.86 12.37 -15.40
CA GLY A 16 -13.09 11.72 -16.70
C GLY A 16 -13.47 12.66 -17.86
N SER A 17 -13.43 13.98 -17.66
CA SER A 17 -13.88 14.95 -18.67
C SER A 17 -12.94 15.15 -19.87
N GLY A 18 -11.83 14.39 -19.95
CA GLY A 18 -10.85 14.46 -21.02
C GLY A 18 -9.51 15.03 -20.57
N GLU A 19 -8.52 14.97 -21.47
CA GLU A 19 -7.13 15.30 -21.17
C GLU A 19 -6.95 16.75 -20.68
N PHE A 20 -7.63 17.70 -21.30
CA PHE A 20 -7.48 19.14 -21.03
C PHE A 20 -8.53 19.69 -20.06
N THR A 21 -9.66 19.04 -19.91
CA THR A 21 -10.81 19.52 -19.10
C THR A 21 -10.97 18.79 -17.78
N GLY A 22 -10.41 17.60 -17.67
CA GLY A 22 -10.44 16.83 -16.44
C GLY A 22 -9.62 17.49 -15.34
N LYS A 23 -10.13 17.47 -14.11
CA LYS A 23 -9.48 18.05 -12.92
C LYS A 23 -9.17 16.97 -11.90
N SER A 24 -8.14 17.19 -11.09
CA SER A 24 -7.88 16.32 -9.93
C SER A 24 -8.97 16.48 -8.87
N LEU A 25 -9.19 15.45 -8.10
CA LEU A 25 -10.03 15.51 -6.91
C LEU A 25 -9.26 16.17 -5.77
N THR A 26 -9.99 16.75 -4.82
CA THR A 26 -9.40 17.10 -3.53
C THR A 26 -9.16 15.84 -2.69
N ARG A 27 -8.43 15.98 -1.59
CA ARG A 27 -8.21 14.90 -0.61
C ARG A 27 -9.53 14.36 -0.08
N GLU A 28 -10.46 15.23 0.28
CA GLU A 28 -11.79 14.90 0.79
C GLU A 28 -12.66 14.21 -0.26
N GLU A 29 -12.68 14.73 -1.49
CA GLU A 29 -13.43 14.13 -2.60
C GLU A 29 -12.90 12.72 -2.92
N THR A 30 -11.58 12.53 -2.89
CA THR A 30 -10.97 11.22 -3.16
C THR A 30 -11.26 10.25 -2.01
N LYS A 31 -11.19 10.70 -0.76
CA LYS A 31 -11.60 9.94 0.41
C LYS A 31 -13.05 9.47 0.26
N SER A 32 -13.97 10.38 -0.02
CA SER A 32 -15.40 10.09 -0.19
C SER A 32 -15.64 9.11 -1.34
N ALA A 33 -15.00 9.32 -2.49
CA ALA A 33 -15.11 8.42 -3.63
C ALA A 33 -14.66 6.99 -3.28
N LEU A 34 -13.50 6.84 -2.63
CA LEU A 34 -13.02 5.52 -2.24
C LEU A 34 -13.88 4.88 -1.15
N MET A 35 -14.38 5.64 -0.20
CA MET A 35 -15.33 5.12 0.81
C MET A 35 -16.62 4.60 0.18
N LEU A 36 -17.15 5.28 -0.85
CA LEU A 36 -18.32 4.79 -1.59
C LEU A 36 -18.01 3.48 -2.35
N MET A 37 -16.80 3.34 -2.90
CA MET A 37 -16.37 2.10 -3.54
C MET A 37 -16.23 0.96 -2.51
N LEU A 38 -15.53 1.17 -1.42
CA LEU A 38 -15.29 0.20 -0.35
C LEU A 38 -16.60 -0.29 0.29
N LYS A 39 -17.57 0.62 0.49
CA LYS A 39 -18.88 0.32 1.06
C LYS A 39 -19.90 -0.20 0.02
N GLU A 40 -19.45 -0.47 -1.20
CA GLU A 40 -20.32 -0.96 -2.31
C GLU A 40 -21.51 -0.02 -2.61
N LYS A 41 -21.29 1.29 -2.45
CA LYS A 41 -22.29 2.34 -2.73
C LYS A 41 -22.15 2.94 -4.13
N ALA A 42 -21.11 2.60 -4.86
CA ALA A 42 -20.91 2.91 -6.27
C ALA A 42 -21.24 1.67 -7.14
N SER A 43 -21.74 1.89 -8.35
CA SER A 43 -22.01 0.77 -9.27
C SER A 43 -20.71 0.21 -9.87
N ALA A 44 -20.77 -1.02 -10.39
CA ALA A 44 -19.64 -1.66 -11.08
C ALA A 44 -19.07 -0.78 -12.22
N ALA A 45 -19.97 -0.17 -13.01
CA ALA A 45 -19.57 0.74 -14.09
C ALA A 45 -18.86 2.00 -13.55
N GLN A 46 -19.32 2.55 -12.44
CA GLN A 46 -18.70 3.70 -11.79
C GLN A 46 -17.32 3.35 -11.22
N ILE A 47 -17.20 2.20 -10.54
CA ILE A 47 -15.93 1.72 -9.98
C ILE A 47 -14.90 1.49 -11.10
N GLY A 48 -15.26 0.75 -12.14
CA GLY A 48 -14.39 0.49 -13.28
C GLY A 48 -13.99 1.78 -14.02
N GLY A 49 -14.95 2.65 -14.29
CA GLY A 49 -14.71 3.96 -14.90
C GLY A 49 -13.78 4.84 -14.09
N PHE A 50 -13.97 4.90 -12.76
CA PHE A 50 -13.10 5.64 -11.84
C PHE A 50 -11.67 5.08 -11.85
N MET A 51 -11.52 3.77 -11.70
CA MET A 51 -10.19 3.13 -11.67
C MET A 51 -9.38 3.41 -12.94
N ILE A 52 -10.01 3.35 -14.11
CA ILE A 52 -9.33 3.60 -15.39
C ILE A 52 -9.05 5.10 -15.59
N ALA A 53 -10.03 5.97 -15.38
CA ALA A 53 -9.84 7.42 -15.53
C ALA A 53 -8.73 7.92 -14.59
N HIS A 54 -8.77 7.52 -13.32
CA HIS A 54 -7.77 7.89 -12.32
C HIS A 54 -6.37 7.33 -12.65
N ARG A 55 -6.29 6.12 -13.21
CA ARG A 55 -5.04 5.54 -13.69
C ARG A 55 -4.42 6.33 -14.84
N ILE A 56 -5.23 6.74 -15.84
CA ILE A 56 -4.76 7.48 -17.02
C ILE A 56 -4.23 8.84 -16.60
N ARG A 57 -4.96 9.52 -15.74
CA ARG A 57 -4.57 10.83 -15.20
C ARG A 57 -3.34 10.79 -14.31
N ARG A 58 -3.09 9.67 -13.65
CA ARG A 58 -2.07 9.50 -12.59
C ARG A 58 -2.38 10.39 -11.38
N PRO A 59 -2.77 9.82 -10.24
CA PRO A 59 -3.17 10.59 -9.06
C PRO A 59 -2.06 11.54 -8.61
N ILE A 60 -2.48 12.69 -8.14
CA ILE A 60 -1.63 13.63 -7.42
C ILE A 60 -1.48 13.19 -5.95
N PRO A 61 -0.53 13.75 -5.20
CA PRO A 61 -0.31 13.38 -3.79
C PRO A 61 -1.54 13.54 -2.91
N GLU A 62 -2.33 14.58 -3.10
CA GLU A 62 -3.57 14.84 -2.35
C GLU A 62 -4.62 13.74 -2.59
N GLU A 63 -4.72 13.25 -3.81
CA GLU A 63 -5.62 12.14 -4.15
C GLU A 63 -5.16 10.84 -3.48
N LEU A 64 -3.86 10.55 -3.47
CA LEU A 64 -3.31 9.39 -2.74
C LEU A 64 -3.52 9.51 -1.23
N ALA A 65 -3.32 10.70 -0.66
CA ALA A 65 -3.59 10.97 0.75
C ALA A 65 -5.07 10.75 1.10
N GLY A 66 -6.00 11.19 0.25
CA GLY A 66 -7.43 10.92 0.41
C GLY A 66 -7.77 9.43 0.38
N MET A 67 -7.09 8.64 -0.47
CA MET A 67 -7.23 7.18 -0.45
C MET A 67 -6.73 6.57 0.85
N ILE A 68 -5.58 7.03 1.36
CA ILE A 68 -5.04 6.57 2.64
C ILE A 68 -5.99 6.92 3.79
N ASP A 69 -6.59 8.12 3.79
CA ASP A 69 -7.57 8.51 4.79
C ASP A 69 -8.78 7.56 4.83
N ALA A 70 -9.27 7.12 3.66
CA ALA A 70 -10.35 6.15 3.59
C ALA A 70 -9.95 4.78 4.17
N TYR A 71 -8.72 4.34 3.90
CA TYR A 71 -8.16 3.09 4.44
C TYR A 71 -7.91 3.19 5.94
N ILE A 72 -7.44 4.33 6.45
CA ILE A 72 -7.28 4.57 7.90
C ILE A 72 -8.64 4.54 8.62
N GLU A 73 -9.68 5.08 8.00
CA GLU A 73 -11.01 5.11 8.61
C GLU A 73 -11.67 3.73 8.65
N LEU A 74 -11.59 2.97 7.57
CA LEU A 74 -12.32 1.71 7.39
C LEU A 74 -11.48 0.45 7.59
N GLY A 75 -10.17 0.56 7.51
CA GLY A 75 -9.25 -0.58 7.53
C GLY A 75 -8.88 -1.07 8.93
N PRO A 76 -8.12 -2.17 8.99
CA PRO A 76 -7.62 -2.71 10.25
C PRO A 76 -6.65 -1.75 10.93
N LYS A 77 -6.49 -1.92 12.24
CA LYS A 77 -5.58 -1.11 13.06
C LYS A 77 -4.74 -2.00 13.96
N ILE A 78 -3.43 -1.74 13.97
CA ILE A 78 -2.45 -2.39 14.83
C ILE A 78 -1.73 -1.32 15.64
N GLN A 79 -1.45 -1.62 16.90
CA GLN A 79 -0.73 -0.71 17.81
C GLN A 79 0.48 -1.42 18.40
N SER A 80 1.61 -0.70 18.51
CA SER A 80 2.76 -1.20 19.25
C SER A 80 2.53 -1.08 20.75
N PRO A 81 2.88 -2.12 21.53
CA PRO A 81 3.03 -1.97 22.98
C PRO A 81 4.02 -0.86 23.34
N SER A 82 3.78 -0.16 24.44
CA SER A 82 4.57 1.00 24.87
C SER A 82 6.05 0.70 25.15
N ASN A 83 6.37 -0.57 25.40
CA ASN A 83 7.74 -1.05 25.68
C ASN A 83 8.47 -1.63 24.45
N GLN A 84 7.82 -1.67 23.29
CA GLN A 84 8.44 -2.12 22.05
C GLN A 84 9.22 -1.00 21.36
N ARG A 85 10.22 -1.40 20.58
CA ARG A 85 10.89 -0.50 19.63
C ARG A 85 9.91 -0.03 18.56
N GLN A 86 10.18 1.12 17.97
CA GLN A 86 9.47 1.62 16.82
C GLN A 86 9.49 0.55 15.69
N PRO A 87 8.35 0.10 15.18
CA PRO A 87 8.32 -0.96 14.18
C PRO A 87 8.80 -0.46 12.82
N ILE A 88 9.27 -1.40 12.01
CA ILE A 88 9.51 -1.19 10.59
C ILE A 88 8.28 -1.68 9.84
N PHE A 89 7.72 -0.82 9.00
CA PHE A 89 6.68 -1.17 8.06
C PHE A 89 7.26 -1.36 6.66
N PHE A 90 6.96 -2.50 6.01
CA PHE A 90 7.37 -2.79 4.65
C PHE A 90 6.22 -2.61 3.66
N GLY A 91 6.26 -1.51 2.90
CA GLY A 91 5.34 -1.21 1.81
C GLY A 91 5.75 -1.91 0.51
N MET A 92 5.03 -2.98 0.18
CA MET A 92 5.34 -3.84 -0.96
C MET A 92 4.09 -4.12 -1.81
N PRO A 93 4.26 -4.48 -3.11
CA PRO A 93 3.13 -4.76 -3.99
C PRO A 93 2.28 -5.94 -3.49
N PHE A 94 0.98 -5.71 -3.31
CA PHE A 94 0.02 -6.75 -2.87
C PHE A 94 -0.14 -7.86 -3.91
N ASP A 95 0.06 -7.58 -5.20
CA ASP A 95 -0.01 -8.56 -6.28
C ASP A 95 1.23 -9.48 -6.38
N GLY A 96 2.13 -9.38 -5.39
CA GLY A 96 3.26 -10.29 -5.19
C GLY A 96 4.42 -10.11 -6.18
N ARG A 97 5.31 -11.10 -6.20
CA ARG A 97 6.51 -11.18 -7.05
C ARG A 97 6.37 -12.33 -8.04
N LYS A 98 6.74 -12.13 -9.31
CA LYS A 98 6.61 -13.14 -10.37
C LYS A 98 7.92 -13.48 -11.06
N LYS A 99 8.85 -12.54 -11.17
CA LYS A 99 10.08 -12.68 -11.98
C LYS A 99 11.34 -12.89 -11.15
N THR A 100 11.31 -12.47 -9.89
CA THR A 100 12.50 -12.46 -9.03
C THR A 100 12.17 -13.08 -7.68
N VAL A 101 13.12 -13.79 -7.10
CA VAL A 101 12.98 -14.39 -5.76
C VAL A 101 12.95 -13.28 -4.71
N PRO A 102 11.93 -13.24 -3.84
CA PRO A 102 11.88 -12.28 -2.75
C PRO A 102 12.79 -12.69 -1.59
N ILE A 103 13.61 -11.77 -1.11
CA ILE A 103 14.55 -11.99 0.00
C ILE A 103 14.04 -11.39 1.31
N TYR A 104 13.16 -10.37 1.24
CA TYR A 104 12.65 -9.68 2.42
C TYR A 104 12.06 -10.61 3.53
N PRO A 105 11.54 -11.83 3.29
CA PRO A 105 11.12 -12.71 4.39
C PRO A 105 12.29 -13.09 5.30
N LEU A 106 13.47 -13.35 4.72
CA LEU A 106 14.69 -13.62 5.49
C LEU A 106 15.14 -12.37 6.24
N THR A 107 15.09 -11.21 5.59
CA THR A 107 15.35 -9.91 6.24
C THR A 107 14.43 -9.71 7.43
N THR A 108 13.13 -10.01 7.28
CA THR A 108 12.15 -9.94 8.36
C THR A 108 12.56 -10.83 9.53
N LEU A 109 12.89 -12.11 9.27
CA LEU A 109 13.31 -13.03 10.33
C LEU A 109 14.59 -12.56 11.05
N LEU A 110 15.58 -12.04 10.30
CA LEU A 110 16.79 -11.47 10.91
C LEU A 110 16.48 -10.27 11.80
N LEU A 111 15.61 -9.36 11.38
CA LEU A 111 15.18 -8.22 12.19
C LEU A 111 14.52 -8.68 13.50
N LEU A 112 13.67 -9.70 13.44
CA LEU A 112 13.01 -10.26 14.62
C LEU A 112 14.00 -10.88 15.59
N THR A 113 15.12 -11.49 15.13
CA THR A 113 16.18 -11.98 16.05
C THR A 113 16.85 -10.84 16.81
N GLN A 114 16.83 -9.63 16.26
CA GLN A 114 17.36 -8.41 16.88
C GLN A 114 16.30 -7.63 17.70
N LYS A 115 15.15 -8.25 17.95
CA LYS A 115 14.03 -7.60 18.66
C LYS A 115 13.57 -6.31 17.96
N GLN A 116 13.58 -6.33 16.63
CA GLN A 116 13.09 -5.25 15.80
C GLN A 116 11.72 -5.62 15.25
N PRO A 117 10.63 -4.97 15.70
CA PRO A 117 9.28 -5.30 15.24
C PRO A 117 9.10 -4.97 13.76
N VAL A 118 8.37 -5.85 13.05
CA VAL A 118 8.10 -5.72 11.61
C VAL A 118 6.61 -5.85 11.34
N ILE A 119 6.10 -4.97 10.50
CA ILE A 119 4.72 -4.99 10.00
C ILE A 119 4.74 -5.18 8.49
N LEU A 120 4.02 -6.18 8.03
CA LEU A 120 3.81 -6.50 6.63
C LEU A 120 2.32 -6.44 6.33
N HIS A 121 1.95 -6.09 5.13
CA HIS A 121 0.59 -6.27 4.64
C HIS A 121 0.56 -6.69 3.17
N GLY A 122 -0.50 -7.37 2.79
CA GLY A 122 -0.70 -7.86 1.44
C GLY A 122 -2.01 -8.62 1.33
N GLY A 123 -2.22 -9.23 0.20
CA GLY A 123 -3.40 -10.03 -0.08
C GLY A 123 -3.07 -11.45 -0.51
N SER A 124 -4.08 -12.17 -0.94
CA SER A 124 -3.94 -13.39 -1.71
C SER A 124 -3.44 -13.07 -3.13
N ARG A 125 -3.16 -14.09 -3.95
CA ARG A 125 -2.79 -13.86 -5.35
C ARG A 125 -3.85 -13.05 -6.05
N MET A 126 -3.45 -11.92 -6.60
CA MET A 126 -4.39 -10.97 -7.20
C MET A 126 -3.89 -10.40 -8.53
N PRO A 127 -4.81 -9.85 -9.37
CA PRO A 127 -4.44 -9.15 -10.58
C PRO A 127 -3.54 -7.93 -10.26
N VAL A 128 -2.61 -7.60 -11.12
CA VAL A 128 -2.39 -8.06 -12.50
C VAL A 128 -1.31 -9.13 -12.58
N LYS A 129 -0.43 -9.23 -11.59
CA LYS A 129 0.72 -10.13 -11.67
C LYS A 129 0.38 -11.57 -11.30
N TYR A 130 -0.51 -11.80 -10.35
CA TYR A 130 -0.72 -13.10 -9.71
C TYR A 130 0.61 -13.71 -9.22
N GLY A 131 1.47 -12.87 -8.65
CA GLY A 131 2.78 -13.25 -8.14
C GLY A 131 2.67 -14.01 -6.82
N VAL A 132 3.82 -14.53 -6.37
CA VAL A 132 3.94 -15.16 -5.06
C VAL A 132 3.76 -14.11 -3.97
N THR A 133 2.89 -14.37 -3.02
CA THR A 133 2.49 -13.42 -1.97
C THR A 133 3.28 -13.62 -0.68
N HIS A 134 3.18 -12.65 0.24
CA HIS A 134 3.81 -12.75 1.57
C HIS A 134 3.34 -14.00 2.31
N ASN A 135 2.04 -14.28 2.28
CA ASN A 135 1.44 -15.42 2.98
C ASN A 135 2.04 -16.74 2.52
N GLU A 136 2.15 -16.92 1.19
CA GLU A 136 2.73 -18.14 0.61
C GLU A 136 4.20 -18.32 1.01
N LEU A 137 4.96 -17.22 1.07
CA LEU A 137 6.37 -17.25 1.47
C LEU A 137 6.54 -17.60 2.93
N PHE A 138 5.79 -16.98 3.84
CA PHE A 138 5.86 -17.28 5.25
C PHE A 138 5.30 -18.68 5.56
N GLN A 139 4.25 -19.11 4.87
CA GLN A 139 3.72 -20.46 4.97
C GLN A 139 4.76 -21.52 4.54
N ALA A 140 5.51 -21.26 3.47
CA ALA A 140 6.61 -22.13 3.05
C ALA A 140 7.76 -22.19 4.08
N LEU A 141 7.91 -21.16 4.91
CA LEU A 141 8.84 -21.12 6.03
C LEU A 141 8.24 -21.73 7.33
N GLY A 142 7.04 -22.30 7.27
CA GLY A 142 6.35 -22.92 8.41
C GLY A 142 5.53 -21.94 9.25
N LEU A 143 5.35 -20.69 8.83
CA LEU A 143 4.59 -19.67 9.54
C LEU A 143 3.26 -19.41 8.85
N ASN A 144 2.18 -20.01 9.33
CA ASN A 144 0.84 -19.72 8.84
C ASN A 144 0.24 -18.52 9.59
N LEU A 145 0.11 -17.38 8.91
CA LEU A 145 -0.37 -16.11 9.45
C LEU A 145 -1.70 -15.66 8.80
N THR A 146 -2.39 -16.57 8.10
CA THR A 146 -3.71 -16.34 7.47
C THR A 146 -4.84 -16.98 8.25
N GLY A 147 -6.06 -16.54 8.04
CA GLY A 147 -7.25 -17.02 8.76
C GLY A 147 -7.32 -16.57 10.22
N LEU A 148 -6.50 -15.60 10.59
CA LEU A 148 -6.47 -15.03 11.94
C LEU A 148 -7.37 -13.79 12.03
N SER A 149 -8.01 -13.58 13.16
CA SER A 149 -8.67 -12.31 13.44
C SER A 149 -7.65 -11.20 13.69
N ILE A 150 -8.05 -9.93 13.53
CA ILE A 150 -7.18 -8.79 13.82
C ILE A 150 -6.70 -8.79 15.29
N THR A 151 -7.52 -9.28 16.22
CA THR A 151 -7.15 -9.43 17.64
C THR A 151 -6.06 -10.46 17.84
N GLN A 152 -6.14 -11.59 17.13
CA GLN A 152 -5.08 -12.63 17.17
C GLN A 152 -3.79 -12.07 16.53
N GLN A 153 -3.90 -11.35 15.42
CA GLN A 153 -2.76 -10.71 14.78
C GLN A 153 -2.10 -9.66 15.68
N GLN A 154 -2.90 -8.86 16.40
CA GLN A 154 -2.40 -7.94 17.43
C GLN A 154 -1.68 -8.70 18.56
N SER A 155 -2.20 -9.83 19.00
CA SER A 155 -1.56 -10.66 20.03
C SER A 155 -0.22 -11.21 19.55
N ILE A 156 -0.15 -11.70 18.32
CA ILE A 156 1.11 -12.16 17.70
C ILE A 156 2.12 -11.01 17.64
N PHE A 157 1.69 -9.83 17.20
CA PHE A 157 2.55 -8.66 17.16
C PHE A 157 3.09 -8.27 18.52
N ASN A 158 2.27 -8.33 19.56
CA ASN A 158 2.67 -8.00 20.92
C ASN A 158 3.74 -8.95 21.48
N HIS A 159 3.67 -10.24 21.14
CA HIS A 159 4.55 -11.27 21.71
C HIS A 159 5.74 -11.63 20.79
N ASN A 160 5.52 -11.63 19.49
CA ASN A 160 6.49 -12.09 18.50
C ASN A 160 7.05 -10.98 17.63
N GLU A 161 6.58 -9.73 17.80
CA GLU A 161 7.09 -8.55 17.10
C GLU A 161 6.85 -8.60 15.57
N LEU A 162 5.98 -9.50 15.10
CA LEU A 162 5.60 -9.68 13.70
C LEU A 162 4.11 -9.49 13.50
N ALA A 163 3.72 -8.57 12.62
CA ALA A 163 2.35 -8.49 12.12
C ALA A 163 2.32 -8.72 10.60
N LEU A 164 1.43 -9.60 10.15
CA LEU A 164 1.08 -9.76 8.75
C LEU A 164 -0.41 -9.46 8.56
N ILE A 165 -0.71 -8.32 7.99
CA ILE A 165 -2.09 -7.92 7.68
C ILE A 165 -2.48 -8.50 6.33
N HIS A 166 -3.31 -9.53 6.38
CA HIS A 166 -3.83 -10.21 5.20
C HIS A 166 -5.15 -9.57 4.78
N GLN A 167 -5.21 -8.94 3.61
CA GLN A 167 -6.36 -8.16 3.16
C GLN A 167 -7.69 -8.93 3.20
N PRO A 168 -7.78 -10.20 2.69
CA PRO A 168 -9.01 -10.98 2.78
C PRO A 168 -9.54 -11.17 4.20
N ASP A 169 -8.64 -11.40 5.17
CA ASP A 169 -9.04 -11.66 6.56
C ASP A 169 -9.33 -10.38 7.35
N HIS A 170 -8.55 -9.31 7.10
CA HIS A 170 -8.56 -8.13 7.95
C HIS A 170 -9.20 -6.89 7.31
N PHE A 171 -9.34 -6.88 5.98
CA PHE A 171 -9.94 -5.75 5.27
C PHE A 171 -10.82 -6.21 4.08
N PRO A 172 -11.89 -6.97 4.34
CA PRO A 172 -12.77 -7.51 3.29
C PRO A 172 -13.38 -6.44 2.38
N LEU A 173 -13.60 -5.21 2.88
CA LEU A 173 -14.07 -4.10 2.05
C LEU A 173 -13.09 -3.77 0.91
N ALA A 174 -11.78 -3.83 1.17
CA ALA A 174 -10.76 -3.63 0.14
C ALA A 174 -10.63 -4.85 -0.77
N GLU A 175 -10.80 -6.06 -0.22
CA GLU A 175 -10.81 -7.31 -0.98
C GLU A 175 -11.94 -7.33 -2.03
N ASN A 176 -13.11 -6.78 -1.71
CA ASN A 176 -14.23 -6.66 -2.63
C ASN A 176 -13.93 -5.81 -3.87
N LEU A 177 -12.84 -5.05 -3.88
CA LEU A 177 -12.39 -4.30 -5.07
C LEU A 177 -11.48 -5.11 -6.02
N ILE A 178 -11.02 -6.30 -5.61
CA ILE A 178 -10.12 -7.12 -6.42
C ILE A 178 -10.77 -7.63 -7.71
N PRO A 179 -12.04 -8.08 -7.73
CA PRO A 179 -12.72 -8.47 -8.97
C PRO A 179 -12.76 -7.35 -10.04
N TYR A 180 -12.90 -6.09 -9.63
CA TYR A 180 -12.85 -4.95 -10.57
C TYR A 180 -11.44 -4.76 -11.14
N ARG A 181 -10.40 -4.97 -10.32
CA ARG A 181 -9.00 -4.94 -10.76
C ARG A 181 -8.72 -6.00 -11.83
N ASP A 182 -9.32 -7.17 -11.70
CA ASP A 182 -9.25 -8.24 -12.69
C ASP A 182 -9.97 -7.88 -13.98
N GLN A 183 -11.24 -7.48 -13.89
CA GLN A 183 -12.08 -7.13 -15.02
C GLN A 183 -11.51 -5.99 -15.88
N ILE A 184 -10.92 -4.97 -15.27
CA ILE A 184 -10.25 -3.89 -16.01
C ILE A 184 -8.90 -4.29 -16.59
N GLY A 185 -8.31 -5.42 -16.18
CA GLY A 185 -7.02 -5.94 -16.65
C GLY A 185 -5.84 -4.98 -16.44
N LYS A 186 -5.96 -4.03 -15.52
CA LYS A 186 -4.94 -3.00 -15.25
C LYS A 186 -4.81 -2.76 -13.76
N ARG A 187 -3.57 -2.43 -13.34
CA ARG A 187 -3.29 -2.04 -11.96
C ARG A 187 -3.87 -0.63 -11.72
N PRO A 188 -4.87 -0.48 -10.83
CA PRO A 188 -5.42 0.84 -10.50
C PRO A 188 -4.47 1.63 -9.60
N PRO A 189 -4.69 2.95 -9.40
CA PRO A 189 -3.92 3.78 -8.47
C PRO A 189 -3.90 3.29 -7.03
N LEU A 190 -4.93 2.58 -6.59
CA LEU A 190 -4.97 1.87 -5.31
C LEU A 190 -3.70 1.04 -5.07
N ALA A 191 -3.16 0.38 -6.10
CA ALA A 191 -1.95 -0.41 -5.98
C ALA A 191 -0.67 0.44 -5.72
N SER A 192 -0.70 1.73 -6.00
CA SER A 192 0.37 2.66 -5.60
C SER A 192 0.17 3.14 -4.17
N MET A 193 -1.06 3.41 -3.78
CA MET A 193 -1.42 3.77 -2.41
C MET A 193 -1.12 2.62 -1.43
N GLU A 194 -1.39 1.37 -1.82
CA GLU A 194 -1.09 0.16 -1.02
C GLU A 194 0.40 0.05 -0.64
N LEU A 195 1.33 0.62 -1.40
CA LEU A 195 2.75 0.65 -1.08
C LEU A 195 3.10 1.62 0.07
N ILE A 196 2.25 2.59 0.32
CA ILE A 196 2.51 3.68 1.26
C ILE A 196 1.44 3.80 2.37
N TRP A 197 0.40 2.97 2.36
CA TRP A 197 -0.53 2.86 3.46
C TRP A 197 -0.05 1.86 4.50
N THR A 198 -0.21 2.18 5.76
CA THR A 198 0.00 1.25 6.87
C THR A 198 -1.20 1.22 7.80
N CYS A 199 -1.47 0.06 8.39
CA CYS A 199 -2.48 -0.12 9.44
C CYS A 199 -1.94 0.24 10.83
N HIS A 200 -0.64 0.51 10.97
CA HIS A 200 -0.04 0.82 12.26
C HIS A 200 -0.41 2.22 12.73
N GLN A 201 -0.86 2.29 13.98
CA GLN A 201 -1.16 3.56 14.65
C GLN A 201 0.02 3.96 15.54
N GLY A 202 0.72 5.00 15.17
CA GLY A 202 1.87 5.50 15.92
C GLY A 202 3.13 5.62 15.06
N LYS A 203 4.24 5.98 15.69
CA LYS A 203 5.52 6.16 15.00
C LYS A 203 6.06 4.83 14.47
N HIS A 204 6.53 4.82 13.25
CA HIS A 204 7.17 3.68 12.59
C HIS A 204 8.24 4.16 11.61
N LEU A 205 9.12 3.27 11.19
CA LEU A 205 9.95 3.48 10.02
C LEU A 205 9.22 2.92 8.81
N HIS A 206 8.86 3.76 7.87
CA HIS A 206 8.18 3.38 6.64
C HIS A 206 9.20 3.07 5.55
N ILE A 207 9.27 1.82 5.09
CA ILE A 207 10.11 1.41 3.96
C ILE A 207 9.21 1.00 2.80
N SER A 208 9.26 1.75 1.70
CA SER A 208 8.39 1.53 0.53
C SER A 208 9.19 1.27 -0.74
N GLY A 209 8.79 0.24 -1.48
CA GLY A 209 9.35 -0.07 -2.78
C GLY A 209 8.70 0.75 -3.92
N TYR A 210 9.44 0.99 -4.99
CA TYR A 210 8.92 1.59 -6.22
C TYR A 210 9.68 1.08 -7.47
N VAL A 211 9.12 1.35 -8.66
CA VAL A 211 9.74 0.99 -9.95
C VAL A 211 10.20 2.23 -10.72
N HIS A 212 9.37 3.26 -10.78
CA HIS A 212 9.58 4.44 -11.61
C HIS A 212 9.76 5.69 -10.74
N SER A 213 10.80 6.49 -11.00
CA SER A 213 11.12 7.70 -10.22
C SER A 213 9.95 8.68 -10.04
N PRO A 214 9.05 8.91 -11.04
CA PRO A 214 7.88 9.76 -10.79
C PRO A 214 6.88 9.19 -9.77
N THR A 215 6.95 7.89 -9.47
CA THR A 215 6.16 7.26 -8.41
C THR A 215 6.76 7.58 -7.04
N GLU A 216 8.07 7.52 -6.93
CA GLU A 216 8.79 7.89 -5.71
C GLU A 216 8.46 9.32 -5.27
N GLU A 217 8.58 10.30 -6.17
CA GLU A 217 8.28 11.69 -5.87
C GLU A 217 6.85 11.88 -5.34
N ARG A 218 5.88 11.18 -5.94
CA ARG A 218 4.49 11.19 -5.43
C ARG A 218 4.36 10.55 -4.06
N HIS A 219 5.06 9.43 -3.82
CA HIS A 219 5.09 8.78 -2.51
C HIS A 219 5.61 9.73 -1.43
N TRP A 220 6.75 10.42 -1.69
CA TRP A 220 7.32 11.41 -0.77
C TRP A 220 6.31 12.49 -0.39
N LYS A 221 5.75 13.15 -1.40
CA LYS A 221 4.77 14.22 -1.19
C LYS A 221 3.50 13.73 -0.48
N THR A 222 3.06 12.52 -0.78
CA THR A 222 1.90 11.93 -0.11
C THR A 222 2.20 11.62 1.35
N LEU A 223 3.34 11.00 1.65
CA LEU A 223 3.75 10.67 3.01
C LEU A 223 4.00 11.93 3.86
N GLU A 224 4.53 12.99 3.25
CA GLU A 224 4.64 14.30 3.88
C GLU A 224 3.25 14.87 4.26
N LEU A 225 2.26 14.79 3.35
CA LEU A 225 0.86 15.18 3.63
C LEU A 225 0.21 14.32 4.73
N MET A 226 0.68 13.09 4.90
CA MET A 226 0.24 12.19 5.99
C MET A 226 0.99 12.44 7.31
N GLY A 227 2.01 13.30 7.32
CA GLY A 227 2.80 13.62 8.51
C GLY A 227 3.85 12.57 8.86
N GLU A 228 4.21 11.69 7.90
CA GLU A 228 5.26 10.69 8.09
C GLU A 228 6.63 11.35 8.18
N GLN A 229 7.42 10.97 9.20
CA GLN A 229 8.70 11.61 9.51
C GLN A 229 9.93 10.75 9.19
N ASN A 230 9.75 9.43 9.12
CA ASN A 230 10.83 8.49 8.91
C ASN A 230 10.45 7.56 7.75
N VAL A 231 10.95 7.87 6.57
CA VAL A 231 10.63 7.12 5.35
C VAL A 231 11.90 6.75 4.61
N ILE A 232 11.95 5.52 4.15
CA ILE A 232 12.95 5.03 3.18
C ILE A 232 12.19 4.55 1.94
N THR A 233 12.62 5.00 0.78
CA THR A 233 12.13 4.48 -0.50
C THR A 233 13.23 3.69 -1.19
N ILE A 234 12.86 2.60 -1.85
CA ILE A 234 13.80 1.71 -2.51
C ILE A 234 13.35 1.47 -3.95
N LYS A 235 14.22 1.78 -4.91
CA LYS A 235 14.03 1.37 -6.31
C LYS A 235 14.30 -0.12 -6.44
N GLY A 236 13.39 -0.92 -5.90
CA GLY A 236 13.58 -2.34 -5.71
C GLY A 236 13.08 -3.21 -6.87
N LEU A 237 13.33 -4.51 -6.72
CA LEU A 237 12.91 -5.52 -7.70
C LEU A 237 11.39 -5.64 -7.74
N GLU A 238 10.81 -5.45 -8.91
CA GLU A 238 9.36 -5.49 -9.18
C GLU A 238 8.52 -4.52 -8.31
N GLY A 239 9.13 -3.48 -7.78
CA GLY A 239 8.48 -2.50 -6.90
C GLY A 239 8.43 -2.92 -5.44
N GLY A 240 9.09 -4.01 -5.07
CA GLY A 240 9.33 -4.39 -3.68
C GLY A 240 10.53 -3.67 -3.08
N ILE A 241 10.94 -4.09 -1.88
CA ILE A 241 12.04 -3.48 -1.13
C ILE A 241 13.37 -4.19 -1.33
N ASP A 242 13.42 -5.30 -2.07
CA ASP A 242 14.65 -6.02 -2.32
C ASP A 242 15.50 -5.31 -3.39
N LEU A 243 16.73 -5.04 -3.06
CA LEU A 243 17.70 -4.42 -3.96
C LEU A 243 18.13 -5.37 -5.08
N SER A 244 18.49 -4.82 -6.23
CA SER A 244 19.09 -5.59 -7.32
C SER A 244 20.59 -5.77 -7.07
N ILE A 245 21.10 -6.99 -7.21
CA ILE A 245 22.54 -7.27 -7.18
C ILE A 245 23.18 -7.14 -8.58
N SER A 246 22.38 -6.97 -9.63
CA SER A 246 22.85 -6.94 -11.03
C SER A 246 22.84 -5.55 -11.68
N ARG A 247 22.36 -4.54 -10.95
CA ARG A 247 22.28 -3.15 -11.42
C ARG A 247 22.21 -2.21 -10.24
N SER A 248 22.58 -0.96 -10.45
CA SER A 248 22.40 0.14 -9.48
C SER A 248 20.96 0.24 -9.01
N SER A 249 20.80 0.47 -7.72
CA SER A 249 19.50 0.71 -7.07
C SER A 249 19.58 2.00 -6.27
N THR A 250 18.53 2.79 -6.30
CA THR A 250 18.46 4.05 -5.57
C THR A 250 17.74 3.82 -4.25
N ILE A 251 18.32 4.31 -3.16
CA ILE A 251 17.71 4.40 -1.84
C ILE A 251 17.48 5.87 -1.54
N GLY A 252 16.24 6.26 -1.30
CA GLY A 252 15.88 7.58 -0.81
C GLY A 252 15.56 7.52 0.68
N GLN A 253 16.08 8.45 1.46
CA GLN A 253 15.76 8.59 2.87
C GLN A 253 15.19 9.97 3.14
N TYR A 254 14.01 10.00 3.76
CA TYR A 254 13.38 11.21 4.26
C TYR A 254 13.38 11.17 5.79
N LYS A 255 14.02 12.15 6.37
CA LYS A 255 14.12 12.32 7.83
C LYS A 255 13.99 13.79 8.17
N ASN A 256 13.00 14.14 8.97
CA ASN A 256 12.79 15.52 9.45
C ASN A 256 12.84 16.57 8.31
N CYS A 257 12.11 16.36 7.24
CA CYS A 257 12.04 17.24 6.05
C CYS A 257 13.32 17.31 5.20
N LEU A 258 14.28 16.41 5.39
CA LEU A 258 15.48 16.31 4.55
C LEU A 258 15.43 15.02 3.73
N LEU A 259 15.57 15.14 2.40
CA LEU A 259 15.68 14.01 1.49
C LEU A 259 17.14 13.73 1.17
N TYR A 260 17.57 12.51 1.41
CA TYR A 260 18.87 11.98 1.01
C TYR A 260 18.66 10.85 -0.01
N THR A 261 19.46 10.84 -1.07
CA THR A 261 19.49 9.75 -2.04
C THR A 261 20.89 9.22 -2.17
N SER A 262 21.06 7.90 -2.19
CA SER A 262 22.33 7.24 -2.49
C SER A 262 22.13 6.18 -3.56
N ASP A 263 23.14 5.97 -4.38
CA ASP A 263 23.19 4.85 -5.30
C ASP A 263 23.85 3.66 -4.57
N ALA A 264 23.12 2.58 -4.41
CA ALA A 264 23.59 1.39 -3.69
C ALA A 264 24.69 0.61 -4.43
N ALA A 265 25.15 1.11 -5.59
CA ALA A 265 26.26 0.51 -6.33
C ALA A 265 27.64 1.09 -5.97
N ASP A 266 27.69 2.20 -5.21
CA ASP A 266 28.93 2.92 -4.87
C ASP A 266 29.43 2.60 -3.45
N GLU A 267 28.79 1.67 -2.73
CA GLU A 267 29.21 1.10 -1.46
C GLU A 267 29.51 -0.41 -1.60
#